data_473a05935cf669f7f8ad868dcb39fd4d
#
_entry.id   473a05935cf669f7f8ad868dcb39fd4d
#
_cell.length_a   1.000
_cell.length_b   1.000
_cell.length_c   1.000
_cell.angle_alpha   90.00
_cell.angle_beta   90.00
_cell.angle_gamma   90.00
#
_symmetry.space_group_name_H-M   'P 1'
#
loop_
_entity.id
_entity.type
_entity.pdbx_description
1 polymer ?
#
loop_
_entity_poly.entity_id
_entity_poly.type
_entity_poly.pdbx_seq_one_letter_code
_entity_poly.pdbx_strand_id
1 'polypeptide(L)' 'MDNTHRIVQVRGHYEVHDSSGNFVLSGDTWDECYNDLVDMLVAEARAENCMENIREQVSA' A
#
# COMPACT_ATOMS: atom_id res chain seq x y z
N MET A 1 11.88 8.09 6.04
CA MET A 1 11.11 7.52 5.72
C MET A 1 10.05 7.91 5.08
N ASP A 2 9.96 8.15 4.02
CA ASP A 2 8.95 8.57 3.38
C ASP A 2 8.32 7.58 2.61
N ASN A 3 7.28 7.07 3.00
CA ASN A 3 6.49 6.19 2.22
C ASN A 3 5.39 6.93 1.58
N THR A 4 5.74 7.99 0.95
CA THR A 4 4.77 8.84 0.30
C THR A 4 4.38 8.24 -1.04
N HIS A 5 3.12 8.01 -1.24
CA HIS A 5 2.61 7.52 -2.51
C HIS A 5 1.78 8.61 -3.15
N ARG A 6 1.69 8.60 -4.47
CA ARG A 6 0.88 9.59 -5.15
C ARG A 6 0.02 8.93 -6.20
N ILE A 7 -1.19 9.43 -6.35
CA ILE A 7 -2.13 8.95 -7.35
C ILE A 7 -2.08 9.91 -8.51
N VAL A 8 -1.75 9.40 -9.68
CA VAL A 8 -1.64 10.22 -10.88
C VAL A 8 -2.65 9.77 -11.91
N GLN A 9 -3.17 10.71 -12.67
CA GLN A 9 -4.10 10.40 -13.72
C GLN A 9 -3.32 10.17 -15.02
N VAL A 10 -3.55 9.03 -15.64
CA VAL A 10 -2.94 8.77 -16.94
C VAL A 10 -4.07 8.52 -17.89
N ARG A 11 -3.75 8.31 -19.16
CA ARG A 11 -4.76 8.24 -20.15
C ARG A 11 -5.71 7.10 -19.85
N GLY A 12 -6.92 7.41 -19.53
CA GLY A 12 -7.98 6.42 -19.35
C GLY A 12 -8.07 5.77 -17.99
N HIS A 13 -7.15 6.08 -17.07
CA HIS A 13 -7.20 5.46 -15.76
C HIS A 13 -6.29 6.22 -14.81
N TYR A 14 -6.14 5.69 -13.59
CA TYR A 14 -5.29 6.28 -12.59
C TYR A 14 -4.25 5.26 -12.14
N GLU A 15 -3.11 5.74 -11.69
CA GLU A 15 -2.05 4.87 -11.21
C GLU A 15 -1.49 5.43 -9.91
N VAL A 16 -1.01 4.54 -9.06
CA VAL A 16 -0.33 4.93 -7.83
C VAL A 16 1.15 4.65 -8.00
N HIS A 17 1.98 5.63 -7.67
CA HIS A 17 3.43 5.49 -7.73
C HIS A 17 4.01 5.80 -6.37
N ASP A 18 5.11 5.17 -6.03
CA ASP A 18 5.73 5.40 -4.74
C ASP A 18 6.66 6.60 -4.81
N SER A 19 7.35 6.88 -3.72
CA SER A 19 8.20 8.05 -3.66
C SER A 19 9.39 7.96 -4.61
N SER A 20 9.75 6.77 -5.01
CA SER A 20 10.83 6.58 -5.96
C SER A 20 10.36 6.66 -7.41
N GLY A 21 9.07 6.78 -7.61
CA GLY A 21 8.52 6.85 -8.96
C GLY A 21 8.17 5.51 -9.56
N ASN A 22 8.21 4.44 -8.77
CA ASN A 22 7.90 3.13 -9.27
C ASN A 22 6.40 2.88 -9.25
N PHE A 23 5.92 2.15 -10.24
CA PHE A 23 4.52 1.80 -10.31
C PHE A 23 4.13 0.88 -9.17
N VAL A 24 3.00 1.15 -8.53
CA VAL A 24 2.51 0.34 -7.43
C VAL A 24 1.23 -0.38 -7.82
N LEU A 25 0.21 0.36 -8.23
CA LEU A 25 -1.06 -0.23 -8.63
C LEU A 25 -1.81 0.73 -9.52
N SER A 26 -2.90 0.26 -10.10
CA SER A 26 -3.71 1.11 -10.96
C SER A 26 -5.18 0.82 -10.71
N GLY A 27 -6.03 1.72 -11.14
CA GLY A 27 -7.47 1.57 -11.03
C GLY A 27 -8.17 2.46 -12.03
N ASP A 28 -9.45 2.21 -12.22
CA ASP A 28 -10.22 2.99 -13.18
C ASP A 28 -10.55 4.37 -12.66
N THR A 29 -10.65 4.55 -11.36
CA THR A 29 -11.00 5.83 -10.76
C THR A 29 -10.03 6.14 -9.64
N TRP A 30 -10.00 7.41 -9.26
CA TRP A 30 -9.17 7.84 -8.15
C TRP A 30 -9.57 7.11 -6.87
N ASP A 31 -10.86 6.95 -6.65
CA ASP A 31 -11.34 6.28 -5.44
C ASP A 31 -10.86 4.85 -5.37
N GLU A 32 -10.85 4.15 -6.49
CA GLU A 32 -10.37 2.78 -6.51
C GLU A 32 -8.91 2.71 -6.15
N CYS A 33 -8.11 3.61 -6.71
CA CYS A 33 -6.70 3.65 -6.39
C CYS A 33 -6.48 3.96 -4.93
N TYR A 34 -7.22 4.91 -4.39
CA TYR A 34 -7.07 5.30 -3.01
C TYR A 34 -7.42 4.14 -2.07
N ASN A 35 -8.55 3.48 -2.34
CA ASN A 35 -8.98 2.37 -1.50
C ASN A 35 -8.00 1.22 -1.55
N ASP A 36 -7.51 0.89 -2.73
CA ASP A 36 -6.55 -0.19 -2.86
C ASP A 36 -5.24 0.16 -2.19
N LEU A 37 -4.82 1.41 -2.28
CA LEU A 37 -3.60 1.84 -1.64
C LEU A 37 -3.72 1.74 -0.12
N VAL A 38 -4.84 2.17 0.43
CA VAL A 38 -5.06 2.10 1.87
C VAL A 38 -5.06 0.64 2.32
N ASP A 39 -5.73 -0.24 1.57
CA ASP A 39 -5.74 -1.66 1.91
C ASP A 39 -4.34 -2.23 1.90
N MET A 40 -3.55 -1.85 0.92
CA MET A 40 -2.19 -2.37 0.83
C MET A 40 -1.35 -1.90 2.02
N LEU A 41 -1.45 -0.64 2.38
CA LEU A 41 -0.68 -0.10 3.48
C LEU A 41 -1.11 -0.71 4.82
N VAL A 42 -2.42 -0.92 4.99
CA VAL A 42 -2.92 -1.53 6.20
C VAL A 42 -2.45 -2.99 6.28
N ALA A 43 -2.46 -3.69 5.16
CA ALA A 43 -2.01 -5.08 5.13
C ALA A 43 -0.53 -5.19 5.49
N GLU A 44 0.26 -4.24 5.02
CA GLU A 44 1.68 -4.26 5.34
C GLU A 44 1.90 -4.02 6.83
N ALA A 45 1.16 -3.09 7.42
CA ALA A 45 1.27 -2.81 8.83
C ALA A 45 0.83 -4.01 9.66
N ARG A 46 -0.25 -4.67 9.23
CA ARG A 46 -0.74 -5.84 9.94
C ARG A 46 0.25 -7.00 9.85
N ALA A 47 0.88 -7.16 8.71
CA ALA A 47 1.85 -8.24 8.54
C ALA A 47 3.00 -8.08 9.51
N GLU A 48 3.46 -6.86 9.71
CA GLU A 48 4.53 -6.61 10.64
C GLU A 48 4.08 -6.93 12.07
N ASN A 49 2.88 -6.50 12.42
CA ASN A 49 2.37 -6.77 13.76
C ASN A 49 2.14 -8.25 13.97
N CYS A 50 1.65 -8.94 12.97
CA CYS A 50 1.43 -10.36 13.07
C CYS A 50 2.72 -11.11 13.28
N MET A 51 3.77 -10.69 12.63
CA MET A 51 5.04 -11.37 12.79
C MET A 51 5.55 -11.21 14.21
N GLU A 52 5.36 -10.05 14.79
CA GLU A 52 5.77 -9.85 16.17
C GLU A 52 4.94 -10.72 17.11
N ASN A 53 3.65 -10.80 16.86
CA ASN A 53 2.79 -11.62 17.69
C ASN A 53 3.16 -13.10 17.60
N ILE A 54 3.46 -13.55 16.40
CA ILE A 54 3.86 -14.94 16.22
C ILE A 54 5.13 -15.21 16.99
N ARG A 55 6.06 -14.27 16.95
CA ARG A 55 7.31 -14.43 17.64
C ARG A 55 7.09 -14.55 19.15
N GLU A 56 6.20 -13.74 19.68
CA GLU A 56 5.89 -13.79 21.09
C GLU A 56 5.25 -15.12 21.45
N GLN A 57 4.35 -15.59 20.63
CA GLN A 57 3.70 -16.85 20.88
C GLN A 57 4.70 -18.00 20.87
N VAL A 58 5.62 -17.95 19.97
CA VAL A 58 6.63 -19.01 19.91
C VAL A 58 7.50 -18.96 21.14
N SER A 59 7.76 -17.78 21.64
CA SER A 59 8.58 -17.65 22.82
C SER A 59 7.87 -18.17 24.05
N ALA A 60 6.58 -18.06 24.05
CA ALA A 60 5.82 -18.52 25.19
C ALA A 60 5.73 -20.02 25.17
#